data_9686c2c1a0d6958905a0758ff0a9b14e
#
_entry.id   9686c2c1a0d6958905a0758ff0a9b14e
#
_cell.length_a   1.000
_cell.length_b   1.000
_cell.length_c   1.000
_cell.angle_alpha   90.00
_cell.angle_beta   90.00
_cell.angle_gamma   90.00
#
_symmetry.space_group_name_H-M   'P 1'
#
loop_
_entity.id
_entity.type
_entity.pdbx_description
1 polymer ?
#
loop_
_entity_poly.entity_id
_entity_poly.type
_entity_poly.pdbx_seq_one_letter_code
_entity_poly.pdbx_strand_id
1 'polypeptide(L)'
;MRKVIRGIPKKTIEYILQLFSPTMDDYPYVLDLKEDSYLISSTAVQRFRLPADHFIHSREIHRQFVYPEDLPALWADLDRIQSGEKSDHNMDYRWLDRHGDPVWINCRGLVLYEQDGSPRYLIGCINEIGKKQKADNVSGPVSYTHLTLPTILRV
;
A
#
# COMPACT_ATOMS: atom_id res chain seq x y z
N MET A 1 -19.74 6.67 -6.93
CA MET A 1 -19.45 6.49 -8.37
C MET A 1 -18.11 5.79 -8.56
N ARG A 2 -18.08 4.77 -9.39
CA ARG A 2 -16.86 4.03 -9.67
C ARG A 2 -15.94 4.83 -10.58
N LYS A 3 -14.64 4.79 -10.28
CA LYS A 3 -13.63 5.47 -11.10
C LYS A 3 -13.20 4.55 -12.24
N VAL A 4 -13.41 5.01 -13.46
CA VAL A 4 -13.15 4.23 -14.68
C VAL A 4 -11.86 4.70 -15.31
N ILE A 5 -11.07 3.73 -15.81
CA ILE A 5 -9.89 4.04 -16.61
C ILE A 5 -10.37 4.62 -17.94
N ARG A 6 -9.85 5.79 -18.29
CA ARG A 6 -10.27 6.49 -19.50
C ARG A 6 -9.15 6.48 -20.54
N GLY A 7 -8.79 5.26 -21.00
CA GLY A 7 -7.77 5.13 -22.01
C GLY A 7 -6.35 5.44 -21.55
N ILE A 8 -6.10 5.49 -20.24
CA ILE A 8 -4.75 5.70 -19.73
C ILE A 8 -3.97 4.38 -19.83
N PRO A 9 -2.87 4.33 -20.60
CA PRO A 9 -2.09 3.10 -20.69
C PRO A 9 -1.49 2.71 -19.35
N LYS A 10 -1.36 1.40 -19.12
CA LYS A 10 -0.75 0.86 -17.91
C LYS A 10 0.63 1.45 -17.68
N LYS A 11 1.44 1.58 -18.71
CA LYS A 11 2.80 2.13 -18.62
C LYS A 11 2.81 3.56 -18.10
N THR A 12 1.79 4.35 -18.42
CA THR A 12 1.67 5.72 -17.91
C THR A 12 1.41 5.72 -16.42
N ILE A 13 0.52 4.85 -15.95
CA ILE A 13 0.22 4.71 -14.52
C ILE A 13 1.49 4.31 -13.77
N GLU A 14 2.21 3.31 -14.28
CA GLU A 14 3.44 2.82 -13.68
C GLU A 14 4.53 3.89 -13.66
N TYR A 15 4.65 4.64 -14.74
CA TYR A 15 5.64 5.72 -14.84
C TYR A 15 5.38 6.83 -13.82
N ILE A 16 4.12 7.24 -13.68
CA ILE A 16 3.74 8.26 -12.69
C ILE A 16 4.07 7.80 -11.28
N LEU A 17 3.76 6.54 -10.94
CA LEU A 17 4.09 6.00 -9.64
C LEU A 17 5.60 6.05 -9.39
N GLN A 18 6.39 5.65 -10.37
CA GLN A 18 7.86 5.67 -10.25
C GLN A 18 8.42 7.07 -10.08
N LEU A 19 7.79 8.08 -10.72
CA LEU A 19 8.22 9.47 -10.58
C LEU A 19 7.99 9.99 -9.17
N PHE A 20 6.85 9.64 -8.56
CA PHE A 20 6.48 10.18 -7.25
C PHE A 20 7.06 9.40 -6.09
N SER A 21 7.34 8.10 -6.27
CA SER A 21 7.72 7.25 -5.15
C SER A 21 8.95 7.74 -4.39
N PRO A 22 10.02 8.28 -5.03
CA PRO A 22 11.17 8.77 -4.27
C PRO A 22 10.89 10.00 -3.40
N THR A 23 9.76 10.67 -3.63
CA THR A 23 9.39 11.86 -2.87
C THR A 23 8.49 11.56 -1.69
N MET A 24 8.12 10.29 -1.50
CA MET A 24 7.15 9.88 -0.50
C MET A 24 7.80 9.00 0.57
N ASP A 25 7.37 9.20 1.81
CA ASP A 25 7.78 8.33 2.92
C ASP A 25 7.03 7.00 2.89
N ASP A 26 5.82 7.00 2.36
CA ASP A 26 5.02 5.79 2.20
C ASP A 26 5.40 5.06 0.92
N TYR A 27 4.88 3.85 0.75
CA TYR A 27 5.19 2.98 -0.38
C TYR A 27 3.99 2.92 -1.33
N PRO A 28 3.97 3.73 -2.39
CA PRO A 28 2.88 3.66 -3.38
C PRO A 28 2.99 2.38 -4.20
N TYR A 29 1.84 1.83 -4.58
CA TYR A 29 1.77 0.58 -5.33
C TYR A 29 0.63 0.60 -6.35
N VAL A 30 0.74 -0.27 -7.35
CA VAL A 30 -0.31 -0.60 -8.30
C VAL A 30 -0.41 -2.12 -8.39
N LEU A 31 -1.59 -2.66 -8.09
CA LEU A 31 -1.90 -4.06 -8.28
C LEU A 31 -2.82 -4.18 -9.48
N ASP A 32 -2.38 -4.87 -10.52
CA ASP A 32 -3.21 -5.17 -11.69
C ASP A 32 -4.03 -6.42 -11.35
N LEU A 33 -5.31 -6.22 -11.12
CA LEU A 33 -6.21 -7.30 -10.69
C LEU A 33 -6.47 -8.31 -11.80
N LYS A 34 -6.37 -7.89 -13.04
CA LYS A 34 -6.61 -8.77 -14.19
C LYS A 34 -5.40 -9.64 -14.50
N GLU A 35 -4.21 -9.05 -14.48
CA GLU A 35 -2.98 -9.76 -14.84
C GLU A 35 -2.24 -10.31 -13.62
N ASP A 36 -2.72 -10.00 -12.41
CA ASP A 36 -2.10 -10.40 -11.16
C ASP A 36 -0.63 -9.94 -11.10
N SER A 37 -0.39 -8.69 -11.51
CA SER A 37 0.94 -8.09 -11.46
C SER A 37 0.96 -6.96 -10.45
N TYR A 38 2.15 -6.71 -9.90
CA TYR A 38 2.33 -5.78 -8.78
C TYR A 38 3.51 -4.87 -9.08
N LEU A 39 3.30 -3.58 -8.88
CA LEU A 39 4.35 -2.58 -8.94
C LEU A 39 4.36 -1.82 -7.62
N ILE A 40 5.52 -1.66 -7.02
CA ILE A 40 5.67 -0.95 -5.75
C ILE A 40 6.96 -0.13 -5.79
N SER A 41 7.06 0.87 -4.92
CA SER A 41 8.26 1.69 -4.83
C SER A 41 9.49 0.83 -4.52
N SER A 42 10.63 1.20 -5.08
CA SER A 42 11.88 0.48 -4.84
C SER A 42 12.35 0.55 -3.39
N THR A 43 11.95 1.58 -2.65
CA THR A 43 12.28 1.70 -1.23
C THR A 43 11.61 0.60 -0.40
N ALA A 44 10.42 0.15 -0.82
CA ALA A 44 9.77 -0.96 -0.15
C ALA A 44 10.55 -2.26 -0.33
N VAL A 45 11.16 -2.46 -1.49
CA VAL A 45 11.98 -3.66 -1.76
C VAL A 45 13.20 -3.71 -0.85
N GLN A 46 13.76 -2.56 -0.53
CA GLN A 46 14.89 -2.49 0.39
C GLN A 46 14.47 -2.79 1.84
N ARG A 47 13.24 -2.52 2.17
CA ARG A 47 12.72 -2.67 3.53
C ARG A 47 12.12 -4.04 3.81
N PHE A 48 11.39 -4.60 2.86
CA PHE A 48 10.58 -5.81 3.03
C PHE A 48 11.05 -6.96 2.15
N ARG A 49 10.53 -8.16 2.40
CA ARG A 49 10.87 -9.38 1.64
C ARG A 49 10.18 -9.45 0.28
N LEU A 50 10.07 -8.34 -0.39
CA LEU A 50 9.57 -8.30 -1.76
C LEU A 50 10.65 -8.82 -2.72
N PRO A 51 10.27 -9.58 -3.76
CA PRO A 51 11.26 -10.11 -4.70
C PRO A 51 11.84 -9.06 -5.62
N ALA A 52 11.04 -8.03 -5.95
CA ALA A 52 11.42 -6.95 -6.84
C ALA A 52 10.39 -5.84 -6.72
N ASP A 53 10.63 -4.70 -7.36
CA ASP A 53 9.67 -3.61 -7.41
C ASP A 53 8.54 -3.87 -8.42
N HIS A 54 8.70 -4.85 -9.30
CA HIS A 54 7.68 -5.28 -10.25
C HIS A 54 7.71 -6.80 -10.37
N PHE A 55 6.56 -7.45 -10.20
CA PHE A 55 6.47 -8.91 -10.31
C PHE A 55 5.06 -9.34 -10.73
N ILE A 56 4.99 -10.55 -11.29
CA ILE A 56 3.72 -11.21 -11.67
C ILE A 56 3.41 -12.30 -10.64
N HIS A 57 2.23 -12.89 -10.74
CA HIS A 57 1.74 -13.89 -9.78
C HIS A 57 1.69 -13.32 -8.37
N SER A 58 1.18 -12.10 -8.27
CA SER A 58 1.17 -11.31 -7.06
C SER A 58 0.53 -12.05 -5.89
N ARG A 59 -0.58 -12.72 -6.13
CA ARG A 59 -1.29 -13.44 -5.06
C ARG A 59 -0.41 -14.51 -4.42
N GLU A 60 0.31 -15.27 -5.21
CA GLU A 60 1.22 -16.30 -4.69
C GLU A 60 2.46 -15.67 -4.05
N ILE A 61 2.98 -14.60 -4.64
CA ILE A 61 4.16 -13.92 -4.13
C ILE A 61 3.90 -13.28 -2.76
N HIS A 62 2.64 -12.93 -2.44
CA HIS A 62 2.28 -12.42 -1.12
C HIS A 62 2.73 -13.37 0.00
N ARG A 63 2.82 -14.66 -0.27
CA ARG A 63 3.31 -15.65 0.71
C ARG A 63 4.74 -15.38 1.16
N GLN A 64 5.53 -14.66 0.37
CA GLN A 64 6.93 -14.39 0.67
C GLN A 64 7.11 -13.22 1.63
N PHE A 65 6.21 -12.24 1.56
CA PHE A 65 6.41 -11.00 2.32
C PHE A 65 5.28 -10.63 3.27
N VAL A 66 4.15 -11.32 3.23
CA VAL A 66 3.05 -11.10 4.18
C VAL A 66 3.16 -12.12 5.31
N TYR A 67 2.91 -11.65 6.53
CA TYR A 67 2.86 -12.52 7.70
C TYR A 67 1.82 -13.62 7.48
N PRO A 68 2.19 -14.91 7.63
CA PRO A 68 1.31 -16.00 7.17
C PRO A 68 -0.09 -15.99 7.76
N GLU A 69 -0.23 -15.62 9.03
CA GLU A 69 -1.54 -15.62 9.70
C GLU A 69 -2.48 -14.56 9.14
N ASP A 70 -1.96 -13.54 8.47
CA ASP A 70 -2.76 -12.46 7.91
C ASP A 70 -3.20 -12.72 6.46
N LEU A 71 -2.63 -13.73 5.80
CA LEU A 71 -2.92 -14.03 4.40
C LEU A 71 -4.40 -14.35 4.14
N PRO A 72 -5.08 -15.20 4.94
CA PRO A 72 -6.48 -15.50 4.64
C PRO A 72 -7.37 -14.27 4.64
N ALA A 73 -7.18 -13.35 5.59
CA ALA A 73 -7.97 -12.13 5.66
C ALA A 73 -7.68 -11.20 4.48
N LEU A 74 -6.41 -11.08 4.09
CA LEU A 74 -6.02 -10.27 2.94
C LEU A 74 -6.62 -10.82 1.65
N TRP A 75 -6.49 -12.13 1.42
CA TRP A 75 -7.03 -12.76 0.21
C TRP A 75 -8.56 -12.67 0.16
N ALA A 76 -9.23 -12.80 1.31
CA ALA A 76 -10.68 -12.64 1.36
C ALA A 76 -11.11 -11.23 0.95
N ASP A 77 -10.37 -10.21 1.39
CA ASP A 77 -10.68 -8.83 1.01
C ASP A 77 -10.41 -8.57 -0.48
N LEU A 78 -9.32 -9.11 -1.01
CA LEU A 78 -9.02 -8.99 -2.45
C LEU A 78 -10.06 -9.73 -3.29
N ASP A 79 -10.58 -10.86 -2.82
CA ASP A 79 -11.65 -11.59 -3.51
C ASP A 79 -12.92 -10.76 -3.58
N ARG A 80 -13.26 -10.02 -2.53
CA ARG A 80 -14.44 -9.13 -2.54
C ARG A 80 -14.25 -7.97 -3.52
N ILE A 81 -13.02 -7.48 -3.65
CA ILE A 81 -12.69 -6.46 -4.64
C ILE A 81 -12.82 -7.03 -6.05
N GLN A 82 -12.29 -8.23 -6.29
CA GLN A 82 -12.36 -8.90 -7.59
C GLN A 82 -13.79 -9.18 -8.01
N SER A 83 -14.66 -9.53 -7.08
CA SER A 83 -16.06 -9.80 -7.37
C SER A 83 -16.89 -8.54 -7.60
N GLY A 84 -16.33 -7.38 -7.35
CA GLY A 84 -17.04 -6.11 -7.47
C GLY A 84 -17.84 -5.72 -6.23
N GLU A 85 -17.74 -6.50 -5.16
CA GLU A 85 -18.48 -6.23 -3.92
C GLU A 85 -17.95 -5.00 -3.22
N LYS A 86 -16.63 -4.74 -3.32
CA LYS A 86 -15.96 -3.59 -2.70
C LYS A 86 -15.20 -2.79 -3.75
N SER A 87 -15.09 -1.49 -3.53
CA SER A 87 -14.33 -0.59 -4.42
C SER A 87 -13.14 0.07 -3.75
N ASP A 88 -12.83 -0.32 -2.52
CA ASP A 88 -11.67 0.21 -1.78
C ASP A 88 -11.03 -0.90 -0.95
N HIS A 89 -9.79 -0.64 -0.56
CA HIS A 89 -9.02 -1.51 0.32
C HIS A 89 -8.47 -0.63 1.44
N ASN A 90 -8.66 -1.04 2.68
CA ASN A 90 -8.10 -0.34 3.84
C ASN A 90 -7.94 -1.35 4.95
N MET A 91 -6.71 -1.83 5.13
CA MET A 91 -6.48 -2.96 6.01
C MET A 91 -5.15 -2.83 6.73
N ASP A 92 -5.16 -3.10 8.04
CA ASP A 92 -3.95 -3.22 8.83
C ASP A 92 -3.56 -4.68 8.88
N TYR A 93 -2.32 -4.98 8.52
CA TYR A 93 -1.78 -6.33 8.63
C TYR A 93 -0.25 -6.26 8.64
N ARG A 94 0.41 -7.40 8.64
CA ARG A 94 1.86 -7.44 8.85
C ARG A 94 2.60 -7.90 7.60
N TRP A 95 3.64 -7.17 7.27
CA TRP A 95 4.61 -7.56 6.26
C TRP A 95 5.90 -7.98 6.96
N LEU A 96 6.67 -8.86 6.34
CA LEU A 96 7.95 -9.31 6.86
C LEU A 96 9.05 -8.38 6.33
N ASP A 97 9.90 -7.87 7.23
CA ASP A 97 11.06 -7.10 6.82
C ASP A 97 12.16 -8.05 6.29
N ARG A 98 13.30 -7.49 5.91
CA ARG A 98 14.38 -8.29 5.33
C ARG A 98 14.96 -9.32 6.29
N HIS A 99 14.79 -9.13 7.58
CA HIS A 99 15.23 -10.09 8.60
C HIS A 99 14.16 -11.12 8.93
N GLY A 100 12.96 -10.97 8.38
CA GLY A 100 11.86 -11.89 8.65
C GLY A 100 11.01 -11.47 9.85
N ASP A 101 11.23 -10.29 10.39
CA ASP A 101 10.43 -9.79 11.51
C ASP A 101 9.15 -9.15 10.99
N PRO A 102 8.03 -9.36 11.70
CA PRO A 102 6.76 -8.75 11.28
C PRO A 102 6.73 -7.25 11.58
N VAL A 103 6.23 -6.50 10.62
CA VAL A 103 6.05 -5.05 10.72
C VAL A 103 4.60 -4.74 10.42
N TRP A 104 3.93 -4.06 11.34
CA TRP A 104 2.55 -3.63 11.10
C TRP A 104 2.52 -2.54 10.04
N ILE A 105 1.69 -2.75 9.05
CA ILE A 105 1.47 -1.78 7.97
C ILE A 105 -0.03 -1.52 7.82
N ASN A 106 -0.36 -0.38 7.23
CA ASN A 106 -1.69 -0.08 6.73
C ASN A 106 -1.62 0.01 5.22
N CYS A 107 -2.43 -0.77 4.54
CA CYS A 107 -2.52 -0.76 3.09
C CYS A 107 -3.84 -0.14 2.68
N ARG A 108 -3.79 0.95 1.91
CA ARG A 108 -4.98 1.64 1.41
C ARG A 108 -4.93 1.70 -0.09
N GLY A 109 -6.10 1.57 -0.71
CA GLY A 109 -6.18 1.68 -2.16
C GLY A 109 -7.61 1.90 -2.64
N LEU A 110 -7.70 2.39 -3.86
CA LEU A 110 -8.96 2.56 -4.58
C LEU A 110 -8.92 1.71 -5.84
N VAL A 111 -10.08 1.19 -6.21
CA VAL A 111 -10.20 0.37 -7.42
C VAL A 111 -10.49 1.27 -8.61
N LEU A 112 -9.76 1.06 -9.69
CA LEU A 112 -10.06 1.62 -11.00
C LEU A 112 -10.68 0.53 -11.87
N TYR A 113 -11.73 0.87 -12.60
CA TYR A 113 -12.54 -0.07 -13.37
C TYR A 113 -12.33 0.10 -14.86
N GLU A 114 -12.45 -1.01 -15.61
CA GLU A 114 -12.58 -0.98 -17.05
C GLU A 114 -13.93 -0.37 -17.43
N GLN A 115 -14.08 0.00 -18.69
CA GLN A 115 -15.35 0.59 -19.15
C GLN A 115 -16.52 -0.38 -19.04
N ASP A 116 -16.25 -1.69 -19.11
CA ASP A 116 -17.28 -2.71 -18.95
C ASP A 116 -17.67 -2.94 -17.47
N GLY A 117 -17.06 -2.20 -16.55
CA GLY A 117 -17.37 -2.28 -15.12
C GLY A 117 -16.55 -3.31 -14.35
N SER A 118 -15.65 -4.03 -15.01
CA SER A 118 -14.80 -5.00 -14.30
C SER A 118 -13.67 -4.28 -13.56
N PRO A 119 -13.28 -4.76 -12.35
CA PRO A 119 -12.15 -4.19 -11.63
C PRO A 119 -10.85 -4.42 -12.42
N ARG A 120 -10.03 -3.38 -12.52
CA ARG A 120 -8.76 -3.50 -13.23
C ARG A 120 -7.55 -3.27 -12.33
N TYR A 121 -7.50 -2.14 -11.65
CA TYR A 121 -6.35 -1.81 -10.81
C TYR A 121 -6.80 -1.50 -9.40
N LEU A 122 -5.98 -1.92 -8.44
CA LEU A 122 -6.01 -1.40 -7.08
C LEU A 122 -4.78 -0.52 -6.93
N ILE A 123 -4.98 0.77 -6.68
CA ILE A 123 -3.91 1.75 -6.59
C ILE A 123 -3.94 2.39 -5.22
N GLY A 124 -2.79 2.47 -4.56
CA GLY A 124 -2.77 3.07 -3.24
C GLY A 124 -1.39 3.18 -2.64
N CYS A 125 -1.36 3.15 -1.33
CA CYS A 125 -0.18 3.43 -0.54
C CYS A 125 -0.13 2.51 0.67
N ILE A 126 1.09 2.11 1.03
CA ILE A 126 1.34 1.32 2.24
C ILE A 126 2.19 2.16 3.16
N ASN A 127 1.82 2.22 4.45
CA ASN A 127 2.62 2.92 5.46
C ASN A 127 2.86 2.01 6.67
N GLU A 128 3.95 2.29 7.38
CA GLU A 128 4.32 1.51 8.57
C GLU A 128 3.70 2.14 9.80
N ILE A 129 2.76 1.45 10.43
CA ILE A 129 2.05 1.94 11.61
C ILE A 129 3.00 2.06 12.82
N GLY A 130 3.79 1.02 13.06
CA GLY A 130 4.69 1.01 14.20
C GLY A 130 5.75 2.11 14.14
N LYS A 131 6.30 2.38 12.98
CA LYS A 131 7.26 3.45 12.76
C LYS A 131 6.66 4.82 13.07
N LYS A 132 5.42 5.04 12.63
CA LYS A 132 4.71 6.28 12.87
C LYS A 132 4.39 6.47 14.34
N GLN A 133 3.91 5.42 15.02
CA GLN A 133 3.62 5.46 16.45
C GLN A 133 4.87 5.74 17.26
N LYS A 134 6.00 5.12 16.90
CA LYS A 134 7.27 5.33 17.59
C LYS A 134 7.73 6.77 17.44
N ALA A 135 7.60 7.36 16.26
CA ALA A 135 7.95 8.74 16.03
C ALA A 135 7.08 9.69 16.84
N ASP A 136 5.78 9.43 16.91
CA ASP A 136 4.85 10.23 17.70
C ASP A 136 5.19 10.16 19.18
N ASN A 137 5.54 8.99 19.69
CA ASN A 137 5.92 8.82 21.10
C ASN A 137 7.21 9.56 21.43
N VAL A 138 8.13 9.65 20.51
CA VAL A 138 9.38 10.38 20.71
C VAL A 138 9.14 11.89 20.67
N SER A 139 8.25 12.36 19.81
CA SER A 139 7.99 13.78 19.63
C SER A 139 7.03 14.34 20.66
N GLY A 140 6.25 13.50 21.30
CA GLY A 140 5.32 13.96 22.25
C GLY A 140 5.71 13.78 23.61
N PRO A 141 5.59 14.22 24.50
CA PRO A 141 5.06 14.89 25.51
C PRO A 141 5.79 16.08 25.78
N VAL A 142 6.15 16.19 25.30
CA VAL A 142 6.84 17.04 25.56
C VAL A 142 6.18 18.00 25.05
N SER A 143 5.92 17.70 25.10
CA SER A 143 5.16 17.90 24.46
C SER A 143 4.33 18.13 24.27
N TYR A 144 4.28 18.51 24.61
CA TYR A 144 3.32 18.54 23.93
C TYR A 144 2.66 18.74 23.99
N THR A 145 2.74 19.34 24.39
CA THR A 145 2.15 19.49 23.92
C THR A 145 1.82 19.82 23.48
N HIS A 146 2.22 20.24 23.81
CA HIS A 146 1.78 20.62 22.89
C HIS A 146 1.71 20.88 22.31
N LEU A 147 2.18 21.39 22.64
CA LEU A 147 2.00 21.68 21.70
C LEU A 147 1.72 22.00 21.26
N THR A 148 1.97 22.38 21.66
CA THR A 148 1.61 22.74 20.83
C THR A 148 1.68 23.24 20.31
N LEU A 149 2.29 23.58 20.77
CA LEU A 149 2.14 24.12 19.91
C LEU A 149 2.13 24.44 19.50
N PRO A 150 2.56 24.73 19.90
CA PRO A 150 2.34 25.10 19.14
C PRO A 150 2.29 25.42 18.59
N THR A 151 2.81 25.69 19.06
CA THR A 151 2.57 25.99 18.24
C THR A 151 2.74 26.29 17.59
N ILE A 152 3.33 26.50 17.92
CA ILE A 152 3.30 26.76 17.10
C ILE A 152 3.47 26.87 16.57
N LEU A 153 4.09 27.00 17.20
CA LEU A 153 3.95 27.03 16.57
C LEU A 153 3.82 27.11 16.30
N ARG A 154 4.46 27.41 16.81
CA ARG A 154 4.10 27.43 16.45
C ARG A 154 4.00 27.56 15.90
N VAL A 155 4.60 27.76 16.54
CA VAL A 155 4.16 27.64 15.93
C VAL A 155 4.06 27.71 15.59
#